data_9ebb923caa60c6d97f7e39aef4d498de
#
_entry.id   9ebb923caa60c6d97f7e39aef4d498de
#
_cell.length_a   1.000
_cell.length_b   1.000
_cell.length_c   1.000
_cell.angle_alpha   90.00
_cell.angle_beta   90.00
_cell.angle_gamma   90.00
#
_symmetry.space_group_name_H-M   'P 1'
#
loop_
_entity.id
_entity.type
_entity.pdbx_description
1 polymer ?
#
loop_
_entity_poly.entity_id
_entity_poly.type
_entity_poly.pdbx_seq_one_letter_code
_entity_poly.pdbx_strand_id
1 'polypeptide(L)'
;MIPILGELFAILAAFCYAFGSVAATKNARENGGRGNAVLLSIVLTAGFSGGLWLMVGPSLPPLDADVWVGVAIFVVAGILATVLGRIFFFRSIELAGAIETGLIRRLIPVFAAVLAIFFLGETLTAASALAFALVFAAVALVVVMARGGAAAEDADAVRASRERNAGRILAMLSAASYGGSYVTRKLAMRWLPDPLLGAFIGAVAAFACFAAAAPFSPEYRRQLAAVLRRPTCWQLVSAASISLGQTAQFVALRFTTVTAVAIIGTIEMFLAAWLAAWVLRTEARPGPDFAVGSILAMAGVIVLALARA
;
A
#
# COMPACT_ATOMS: atom_id res chain seq x y z
N MET A 1 14.06 12.04 20.90
CA MET A 1 12.99 11.45 20.05
C MET A 1 12.84 10.00 20.45
N ILE A 2 11.63 9.46 20.51
CA ILE A 2 11.40 8.04 20.80
C ILE A 2 11.93 7.24 19.61
N PRO A 3 12.98 6.42 19.76
CA PRO A 3 13.67 5.79 18.63
C PRO A 3 12.80 4.83 17.81
N ILE A 4 11.66 4.37 18.37
CA ILE A 4 10.74 3.39 17.76
C ILE A 4 9.49 4.05 17.16
N LEU A 5 9.40 5.39 17.13
CA LEU A 5 8.19 6.09 16.70
C LEU A 5 7.82 5.79 15.23
N GLY A 6 8.82 5.70 14.36
CA GLY A 6 8.63 5.39 12.94
C GLY A 6 8.07 3.99 12.72
N GLU A 7 8.59 3.01 13.44
CA GLU A 7 8.15 1.61 13.41
C GLU A 7 6.72 1.46 13.94
N LEU A 8 6.36 2.17 15.01
CA LEU A 8 4.99 2.18 15.54
C LEU A 8 3.99 2.73 14.51
N PHE A 9 4.32 3.83 13.85
CA PHE A 9 3.47 4.36 12.77
C PHE A 9 3.42 3.43 11.55
N ALA A 10 4.50 2.70 11.24
CA ALA A 10 4.50 1.70 10.18
C ALA A 10 3.59 0.50 10.52
N ILE A 11 3.61 0.02 11.77
CA ILE A 11 2.71 -1.03 12.26
C ILE A 11 1.26 -0.56 12.25
N LEU A 12 1.00 0.66 12.71
CA LEU A 12 -0.34 1.27 12.64
C LEU A 12 -0.83 1.35 11.18
N ALA A 13 0.03 1.76 10.26
CA ALA A 13 -0.31 1.81 8.84
C ALA A 13 -0.67 0.42 8.29
N ALA A 14 0.14 -0.60 8.60
CA ALA A 14 -0.11 -1.98 8.19
C ALA A 14 -1.44 -2.52 8.76
N PHE A 15 -1.75 -2.24 10.02
CA PHE A 15 -3.03 -2.59 10.63
C PHE A 15 -4.21 -1.90 9.94
N CYS A 16 -4.10 -0.60 9.70
CA CYS A 16 -5.14 0.19 9.04
C CYS A 16 -5.39 -0.30 7.60
N TYR A 17 -4.34 -0.62 6.85
CA TYR A 17 -4.50 -1.20 5.51
C TYR A 17 -5.13 -2.59 5.56
N ALA A 18 -4.72 -3.44 6.49
CA ALA A 18 -5.31 -4.76 6.71
C ALA A 18 -6.80 -4.66 7.02
N PHE A 19 -7.17 -3.82 7.98
CA PHE A 19 -8.57 -3.63 8.36
C PHE A 19 -9.40 -3.04 7.21
N GLY A 20 -8.84 -2.03 6.52
CA GLY A 20 -9.48 -1.41 5.35
C GLY A 20 -9.73 -2.40 4.21
N SER A 21 -8.79 -3.31 3.92
CA SER A 21 -8.93 -4.34 2.88
C SER A 21 -9.99 -5.37 3.24
N VAL A 22 -10.05 -5.82 4.49
CA VAL A 22 -11.08 -6.77 4.95
C VAL A 22 -12.47 -6.12 5.00
N ALA A 23 -12.56 -4.85 5.41
CA ALA A 23 -13.81 -4.09 5.35
C ALA A 23 -14.31 -3.90 3.91
N ALA A 24 -13.38 -3.68 2.94
CA ALA A 24 -13.74 -3.64 1.52
C ALA A 24 -14.30 -4.98 1.03
N THR A 25 -13.69 -6.10 1.41
CA THR A 25 -14.19 -7.44 1.11
C THR A 25 -15.57 -7.67 1.69
N LYS A 26 -15.80 -7.25 2.93
CA LYS A 26 -17.12 -7.35 3.58
C LYS A 26 -18.16 -6.50 2.85
N ASN A 27 -17.81 -5.27 2.47
CA ASN A 27 -18.69 -4.42 1.65
C ASN A 27 -19.05 -5.09 0.31
N ALA A 28 -18.09 -5.72 -0.36
CA ALA A 28 -18.33 -6.39 -1.62
C ALA A 28 -19.32 -7.56 -1.48
N ARG A 29 -19.22 -8.32 -0.39
CA ARG A 29 -20.13 -9.46 -0.09
C ARG A 29 -21.53 -9.00 0.28
N GLU A 30 -21.67 -8.00 1.13
CA GLU A 30 -22.98 -7.54 1.64
C GLU A 30 -23.74 -6.65 0.64
N ASN A 31 -23.01 -5.90 -0.18
CA ASN A 31 -23.60 -4.86 -1.06
C ASN A 31 -23.35 -5.12 -2.56
N GLY A 32 -22.93 -6.33 -2.94
CA GLY A 32 -22.72 -6.73 -4.34
C GLY A 32 -21.65 -5.92 -5.06
N GLY A 33 -20.58 -5.49 -4.35
CA GLY A 33 -19.48 -4.73 -4.91
C GLY A 33 -19.82 -3.30 -5.33
N ARG A 34 -21.00 -2.82 -4.98
CA ARG A 34 -21.44 -1.46 -5.28
C ARG A 34 -20.61 -0.45 -4.49
N GLY A 35 -20.07 0.52 -5.20
CA GLY A 35 -19.32 1.64 -4.64
C GLY A 35 -17.80 1.45 -4.72
N ASN A 36 -17.09 2.54 -4.97
CA ASN A 36 -15.65 2.55 -5.09
C ASN A 36 -15.01 3.16 -3.83
N ALA A 37 -14.54 2.29 -2.92
CA ALA A 37 -13.81 2.71 -1.73
C ALA A 37 -12.50 3.45 -2.08
N VAL A 38 -11.99 3.28 -3.30
CA VAL A 38 -10.73 3.85 -3.78
C VAL A 38 -10.77 5.37 -3.83
N LEU A 39 -11.71 5.94 -4.62
CA LEU A 39 -11.84 7.39 -4.71
C LEU A 39 -12.28 8.01 -3.39
N LEU A 40 -13.17 7.35 -2.67
CA LEU A 40 -13.57 7.79 -1.34
C LEU A 40 -12.37 7.84 -0.38
N SER A 41 -11.47 6.84 -0.42
CA SER A 41 -10.25 6.86 0.39
C SER A 41 -9.30 8.00 0.01
N ILE A 42 -9.22 8.39 -1.27
CA ILE A 42 -8.42 9.52 -1.71
C ILE A 42 -8.97 10.82 -1.14
N VAL A 43 -10.30 11.03 -1.25
CA VAL A 43 -10.97 12.21 -0.72
C VAL A 43 -10.84 12.28 0.80
N LEU A 44 -11.05 11.16 1.49
CA LEU A 44 -10.86 11.10 2.95
C LEU A 44 -9.40 11.31 3.35
N THR A 45 -8.42 10.81 2.57
CA THR A 45 -7.01 11.09 2.84
C THR A 45 -6.70 12.58 2.71
N ALA A 46 -7.18 13.24 1.66
CA ALA A 46 -7.01 14.67 1.51
C ALA A 46 -7.70 15.44 2.66
N GLY A 47 -8.95 15.11 2.98
CA GLY A 47 -9.69 15.74 4.07
C GLY A 47 -9.04 15.52 5.44
N PHE A 48 -8.65 14.29 5.75
CA PHE A 48 -8.07 13.92 7.04
C PHE A 48 -6.64 14.48 7.20
N SER A 49 -5.75 14.26 6.23
CA SER A 49 -4.38 14.75 6.32
C SER A 49 -4.30 16.27 6.22
N GLY A 50 -5.11 16.90 5.35
CA GLY A 50 -5.19 18.35 5.25
C GLY A 50 -5.83 18.99 6.48
N GLY A 51 -6.93 18.43 7.00
CA GLY A 51 -7.57 18.88 8.22
C GLY A 51 -6.66 18.77 9.45
N LEU A 52 -5.97 17.62 9.60
CA LEU A 52 -5.01 17.43 10.68
C LEU A 52 -3.81 18.38 10.53
N TRP A 53 -3.33 18.61 9.31
CA TRP A 53 -2.28 19.58 9.05
C TRP A 53 -2.69 21.00 9.43
N LEU A 54 -3.93 21.42 9.13
CA LEU A 54 -4.43 22.74 9.54
C LEU A 54 -4.56 22.90 11.06
N MET A 55 -4.76 21.79 11.80
CA MET A 55 -4.93 21.82 13.26
C MET A 55 -3.60 21.77 14.03
N VAL A 56 -2.66 20.96 13.57
CA VAL A 56 -1.41 20.66 14.31
C VAL A 56 -0.15 20.79 13.43
N GLY A 57 -0.30 21.08 12.16
CA GLY A 57 0.82 21.24 11.24
C GLY A 57 1.60 22.54 11.50
N PRO A 58 2.87 22.60 11.05
CA PRO A 58 3.62 23.84 11.08
C PRO A 58 3.00 24.88 10.13
N SER A 59 3.32 26.16 10.35
CA SER A 59 3.00 27.19 9.38
C SER A 59 3.58 26.86 8.01
N LEU A 60 2.89 27.27 6.95
CA LEU A 60 3.42 27.11 5.58
C LEU A 60 4.82 27.73 5.50
N PRO A 61 5.81 26.99 5.01
CA PRO A 61 7.12 27.56 4.76
C PRO A 61 7.02 28.64 3.66
N PRO A 62 7.98 29.56 3.59
CA PRO A 62 8.07 30.49 2.47
C PRO A 62 8.02 29.74 1.14
N LEU A 63 7.21 30.20 0.19
CA LEU A 63 7.02 29.56 -1.12
C LEU A 63 8.24 29.84 -2.03
N ASP A 64 9.38 29.29 -1.66
CA ASP A 64 10.61 29.34 -2.43
C ASP A 64 10.73 28.17 -3.43
N ALA A 65 11.82 28.15 -4.19
CA ALA A 65 12.07 27.11 -5.17
C ALA A 65 12.16 25.71 -4.54
N ASP A 66 12.72 25.59 -3.35
CA ASP A 66 12.92 24.32 -2.66
C ASP A 66 11.59 23.69 -2.24
N VAL A 67 10.65 24.50 -1.75
CA VAL A 67 9.29 24.05 -1.42
C VAL A 67 8.56 23.52 -2.66
N TRP A 68 8.69 24.22 -3.79
CA TRP A 68 8.08 23.74 -5.05
C TRP A 68 8.68 22.43 -5.56
N VAL A 69 9.99 22.20 -5.35
CA VAL A 69 10.62 20.90 -5.63
C VAL A 69 10.00 19.81 -4.74
N GLY A 70 9.85 20.07 -3.45
CA GLY A 70 9.18 19.15 -2.52
C GLY A 70 7.75 18.82 -2.94
N VAL A 71 6.96 19.84 -3.30
CA VAL A 71 5.59 19.67 -3.80
C VAL A 71 5.57 18.82 -5.07
N ALA A 72 6.44 19.09 -6.05
CA ALA A 72 6.50 18.34 -7.30
C ALA A 72 6.82 16.85 -7.05
N ILE A 73 7.76 16.55 -6.14
CA ILE A 73 8.10 15.17 -5.80
C ILE A 73 6.94 14.48 -5.05
N PHE A 74 6.21 15.17 -4.17
CA PHE A 74 5.00 14.61 -3.54
C PHE A 74 3.88 14.34 -4.56
N VAL A 75 3.71 15.19 -5.58
CA VAL A 75 2.80 14.94 -6.70
C VAL A 75 3.19 13.65 -7.43
N VAL A 76 4.48 13.49 -7.77
CA VAL A 76 5.00 12.25 -8.38
C VAL A 76 4.73 11.04 -7.48
N ALA A 77 4.96 11.14 -6.18
CA ALA A 77 4.68 10.07 -5.23
C ALA A 77 3.19 9.68 -5.21
N GLY A 78 2.29 10.65 -5.26
CA GLY A 78 0.85 10.43 -5.35
C GLY A 78 0.44 9.71 -6.64
N ILE A 79 1.01 10.13 -7.79
CA ILE A 79 0.79 9.50 -9.09
C ILE A 79 1.31 8.06 -9.09
N LEU A 80 2.54 7.83 -8.62
CA LEU A 80 3.14 6.50 -8.55
C LEU A 80 2.29 5.53 -7.72
N ALA A 81 1.90 5.91 -6.51
CA ALA A 81 1.15 5.03 -5.63
C ALA A 81 -0.29 4.83 -6.07
N THR A 82 -0.98 5.93 -6.39
CA THR A 82 -2.44 5.93 -6.45
C THR A 82 -2.96 5.82 -7.87
N VAL A 83 -2.21 6.30 -8.87
CA VAL A 83 -2.61 6.20 -10.27
C VAL A 83 -1.94 4.99 -10.91
N LEU A 84 -0.63 5.01 -11.11
CA LEU A 84 0.10 3.96 -11.82
C LEU A 84 0.06 2.63 -11.08
N GLY A 85 0.35 2.64 -9.78
CA GLY A 85 0.35 1.45 -8.95
C GLY A 85 -0.99 0.72 -8.98
N ARG A 86 -2.11 1.44 -8.97
CA ARG A 86 -3.46 0.86 -9.03
C ARG A 86 -3.88 0.43 -10.43
N ILE A 87 -3.60 1.23 -11.46
CA ILE A 87 -3.91 0.86 -12.84
C ILE A 87 -3.20 -0.45 -13.19
N PHE A 88 -1.91 -0.55 -12.93
CA PHE A 88 -1.14 -1.76 -13.18
C PHE A 88 -1.62 -2.94 -12.35
N PHE A 89 -2.01 -2.70 -11.10
CA PHE A 89 -2.56 -3.72 -10.22
C PHE A 89 -3.85 -4.34 -10.76
N PHE A 90 -4.85 -3.52 -11.10
CA PHE A 90 -6.13 -4.01 -11.57
C PHE A 90 -6.00 -4.70 -12.94
N ARG A 91 -5.21 -4.13 -13.85
CA ARG A 91 -4.94 -4.77 -15.14
C ARG A 91 -4.18 -6.08 -15.00
N SER A 92 -3.28 -6.19 -14.05
CA SER A 92 -2.60 -7.45 -13.75
C SER A 92 -3.59 -8.52 -13.27
N ILE A 93 -4.55 -8.16 -12.40
CA ILE A 93 -5.59 -9.09 -11.94
C ILE A 93 -6.44 -9.61 -13.10
N GLU A 94 -6.80 -8.73 -14.04
CA GLU A 94 -7.56 -9.12 -15.24
C GLU A 94 -6.83 -10.14 -16.10
N LEU A 95 -5.50 -10.04 -16.22
CA LEU A 95 -4.69 -10.85 -17.14
C LEU A 95 -4.05 -12.06 -16.47
N ALA A 96 -3.56 -11.94 -15.24
CA ALA A 96 -2.84 -13.00 -14.50
C ALA A 96 -3.63 -13.58 -13.33
N GLY A 97 -4.76 -12.98 -12.98
CA GLY A 97 -5.55 -13.38 -11.82
C GLY A 97 -5.07 -12.77 -10.50
N ALA A 98 -5.96 -12.76 -9.51
CA ALA A 98 -5.72 -12.09 -8.22
C ALA A 98 -4.62 -12.75 -7.40
N ILE A 99 -4.52 -14.09 -7.43
CA ILE A 99 -3.53 -14.85 -6.65
C ILE A 99 -2.12 -14.51 -7.15
N GLU A 100 -1.88 -14.65 -8.45
CA GLU A 100 -0.56 -14.44 -9.05
C GLU A 100 -0.11 -12.98 -8.92
N THR A 101 -1.02 -12.04 -9.16
CA THR A 101 -0.81 -10.60 -8.95
C THR A 101 -0.46 -10.32 -7.50
N GLY A 102 -1.20 -10.88 -6.54
CA GLY A 102 -0.96 -10.72 -5.11
C GLY A 102 0.42 -11.21 -4.69
N LEU A 103 0.88 -12.34 -5.26
CA LEU A 103 2.21 -12.91 -5.00
C LEU A 103 3.32 -11.99 -5.49
N ILE A 104 3.22 -11.50 -6.73
CA ILE A 104 4.23 -10.62 -7.33
C ILE A 104 4.31 -9.28 -6.58
N ARG A 105 3.18 -8.77 -6.08
CA ARG A 105 3.16 -7.55 -5.26
C ARG A 105 3.92 -7.66 -3.95
N ARG A 106 4.21 -8.88 -3.45
CA ARG A 106 5.10 -9.07 -2.28
C ARG A 106 6.54 -8.63 -2.56
N LEU A 107 6.88 -8.32 -3.81
CA LEU A 107 8.16 -7.69 -4.18
C LEU A 107 8.21 -6.17 -3.91
N ILE A 108 7.12 -5.52 -3.48
CA ILE A 108 7.12 -4.10 -3.12
C ILE A 108 8.29 -3.73 -2.19
N PRO A 109 8.56 -4.46 -1.08
CA PRO A 109 9.70 -4.16 -0.21
C PRO A 109 11.06 -4.29 -0.90
N VAL A 110 11.20 -5.21 -1.86
CA VAL A 110 12.43 -5.36 -2.65
C VAL A 110 12.67 -4.14 -3.49
N PHE A 111 11.67 -3.71 -4.27
CA PHE A 111 11.76 -2.49 -5.07
C PHE A 111 12.00 -1.26 -4.18
N ALA A 112 11.30 -1.15 -3.05
CA ALA A 112 11.46 -0.05 -2.12
C ALA A 112 12.90 0.01 -1.56
N ALA A 113 13.46 -1.13 -1.12
CA ALA A 113 14.82 -1.20 -0.59
C ALA A 113 15.88 -0.89 -1.66
N VAL A 114 15.77 -1.51 -2.83
CA VAL A 114 16.70 -1.26 -3.95
C VAL A 114 16.71 0.23 -4.32
N LEU A 115 15.53 0.82 -4.54
CA LEU A 115 15.41 2.23 -4.88
C LEU A 115 15.87 3.14 -3.73
N ALA A 116 15.65 2.77 -2.45
CA ALA A 116 16.10 3.54 -1.30
C ALA A 116 17.63 3.54 -1.19
N ILE A 117 18.31 2.43 -1.50
CA ILE A 117 19.77 2.36 -1.55
C ILE A 117 20.29 3.33 -2.62
N PHE A 118 19.72 3.30 -3.85
CA PHE A 118 20.21 4.12 -4.95
C PHE A 118 19.88 5.61 -4.80
N PHE A 119 18.67 5.97 -4.39
CA PHE A 119 18.22 7.37 -4.38
C PHE A 119 18.34 8.07 -3.03
N LEU A 120 18.31 7.31 -1.94
CA LEU A 120 18.40 7.87 -0.58
C LEU A 120 19.72 7.58 0.11
N GLY A 121 20.55 6.67 -0.42
CA GLY A 121 21.78 6.22 0.20
C GLY A 121 21.52 5.36 1.45
N GLU A 122 20.35 4.69 1.55
CA GLU A 122 20.10 3.79 2.67
C GLU A 122 21.06 2.61 2.63
N THR A 123 21.61 2.23 3.77
CA THR A 123 22.47 1.04 3.90
C THR A 123 21.66 -0.13 4.45
N LEU A 124 21.87 -1.30 3.85
CA LEU A 124 21.24 -2.52 4.34
C LEU A 124 22.05 -3.02 5.56
N THR A 125 21.52 -2.79 6.76
CA THR A 125 22.13 -3.32 7.99
C THR A 125 21.91 -4.83 8.10
N ALA A 126 22.73 -5.55 8.88
CA ALA A 126 22.56 -6.97 9.13
C ALA A 126 21.16 -7.29 9.71
N ALA A 127 20.63 -6.42 10.59
CA ALA A 127 19.29 -6.55 11.13
C ALA A 127 18.20 -6.40 10.06
N SER A 128 18.33 -5.42 9.16
CA SER A 128 17.41 -5.24 8.04
C SER A 128 17.46 -6.44 7.08
N ALA A 129 18.65 -6.97 6.80
CA ALA A 129 18.82 -8.16 5.96
C ALA A 129 18.17 -9.40 6.60
N LEU A 130 18.37 -9.61 7.90
CA LEU A 130 17.73 -10.71 8.64
C LEU A 130 16.20 -10.54 8.69
N ALA A 131 15.70 -9.34 8.96
CA ALA A 131 14.28 -9.05 8.94
C ALA A 131 13.66 -9.32 7.56
N PHE A 132 14.36 -8.91 6.49
CA PHE A 132 13.99 -9.23 5.11
C PHE A 132 13.88 -10.75 4.90
N ALA A 133 14.92 -11.49 5.28
CA ALA A 133 14.96 -12.94 5.11
C ALA A 133 13.81 -13.64 5.86
N LEU A 134 13.54 -13.25 7.11
CA LEU A 134 12.44 -13.82 7.91
C LEU A 134 11.07 -13.54 7.29
N VAL A 135 10.81 -12.30 6.88
CA VAL A 135 9.54 -11.90 6.28
C VAL A 135 9.33 -12.59 4.93
N PHE A 136 10.39 -12.66 4.09
CA PHE A 136 10.28 -13.37 2.81
C PHE A 136 10.14 -14.89 2.97
N ALA A 137 10.80 -15.49 3.95
CA ALA A 137 10.59 -16.90 4.30
C ALA A 137 9.14 -17.15 4.74
N ALA A 138 8.58 -16.26 5.56
CA ALA A 138 7.17 -16.31 5.98
C ALA A 138 6.21 -16.27 4.78
N VAL A 139 6.42 -15.31 3.86
CA VAL A 139 5.61 -15.18 2.64
C VAL A 139 5.77 -16.40 1.74
N ALA A 140 7.01 -16.86 1.52
CA ALA A 140 7.29 -18.04 0.69
C ALA A 140 6.61 -19.30 1.24
N LEU A 141 6.67 -19.52 2.57
CA LEU A 141 6.00 -20.65 3.23
C LEU A 141 4.50 -20.65 2.92
N VAL A 142 3.81 -19.54 3.17
CA VAL A 142 2.36 -19.42 2.92
C VAL A 142 2.03 -19.62 1.44
N VAL A 143 2.86 -19.10 0.54
CA VAL A 143 2.66 -19.18 -0.92
C VAL A 143 2.84 -20.61 -1.45
N VAL A 144 3.91 -21.29 -1.03
CA VAL A 144 4.22 -22.67 -1.47
C VAL A 144 3.09 -23.61 -1.04
N MET A 145 2.59 -23.45 0.18
CA MET A 145 1.53 -24.30 0.71
C MET A 145 0.16 -24.01 0.09
N ALA A 146 -0.11 -22.76 -0.33
CA ALA A 146 -1.33 -22.40 -1.05
C ALA A 146 -1.38 -22.95 -2.49
N ARG A 147 -0.24 -23.33 -3.09
CA ARG A 147 -0.16 -23.86 -4.47
C ARG A 147 -0.61 -25.30 -4.66
N GLY A 148 -0.90 -26.04 -3.59
CA GLY A 148 -1.27 -27.45 -3.67
C GLY A 148 -2.60 -27.79 -4.35
N GLY A 149 -3.26 -26.85 -5.04
CA GLY A 149 -4.63 -27.02 -5.53
C GLY A 149 -4.96 -26.57 -6.97
N ALA A 150 -4.01 -26.21 -7.81
CA ALA A 150 -4.36 -25.70 -9.14
C ALA A 150 -3.44 -26.24 -10.24
N ALA A 151 -3.92 -27.29 -10.93
CA ALA A 151 -3.42 -27.68 -12.25
C ALA A 151 -4.63 -27.93 -13.16
N ALA A 152 -4.80 -27.12 -14.21
CA ALA A 152 -5.58 -27.45 -15.37
C ALA A 152 -4.89 -26.85 -16.61
N GLU A 153 -4.43 -27.71 -17.49
CA GLU A 153 -3.89 -27.36 -18.81
C GLU A 153 -4.98 -27.58 -19.85
N ASP A 154 -5.17 -26.60 -20.75
CA ASP A 154 -5.95 -26.73 -21.97
C ASP A 154 -5.37 -25.93 -23.15
N ALA A 155 -5.69 -26.34 -24.36
CA ALA A 155 -5.03 -26.03 -25.63
C ALA A 155 -5.15 -24.60 -26.20
N ASP A 156 -5.85 -23.66 -25.51
CA ASP A 156 -5.74 -22.21 -25.72
C ASP A 156 -4.47 -21.61 -25.04
N ALA A 157 -3.55 -22.48 -24.72
CA ALA A 157 -2.44 -22.24 -23.81
C ALA A 157 -1.47 -21.13 -24.24
N VAL A 158 -1.23 -20.92 -25.54
CA VAL A 158 -0.22 -19.96 -26.00
C VAL A 158 -0.71 -18.51 -25.88
N ARG A 159 -1.97 -18.25 -26.22
CA ARG A 159 -2.57 -16.92 -26.08
C ARG A 159 -2.78 -16.58 -24.61
N ALA A 160 -3.31 -17.51 -23.85
CA ALA A 160 -3.47 -17.40 -22.40
C ALA A 160 -2.12 -17.22 -21.69
N SER A 161 -1.06 -17.92 -22.14
CA SER A 161 0.30 -17.75 -21.62
C SER A 161 0.86 -16.35 -21.88
N ARG A 162 0.63 -15.77 -23.07
CA ARG A 162 1.08 -14.43 -23.42
C ARG A 162 0.35 -13.35 -22.60
N GLU A 163 -0.96 -13.48 -22.45
CA GLU A 163 -1.78 -12.58 -21.63
C GLU A 163 -1.38 -12.66 -20.16
N ARG A 164 -1.18 -13.87 -19.63
CA ARG A 164 -0.69 -14.11 -18.26
C ARG A 164 0.69 -13.49 -18.02
N ASN A 165 1.62 -13.63 -18.96
CA ASN A 165 2.94 -13.01 -18.85
C ASN A 165 2.87 -11.48 -18.89
N ALA A 166 2.01 -10.88 -19.71
CA ALA A 166 1.75 -9.45 -19.68
C ALA A 166 1.18 -9.02 -18.32
N GLY A 167 0.26 -9.80 -17.75
CA GLY A 167 -0.26 -9.59 -16.40
C GLY A 167 0.82 -9.62 -15.32
N ARG A 168 1.77 -10.56 -15.39
CA ARG A 168 2.93 -10.64 -14.47
C ARG A 168 3.81 -9.40 -14.54
N ILE A 169 4.10 -8.92 -15.77
CA ILE A 169 4.87 -7.69 -15.98
C ILE A 169 4.15 -6.49 -15.34
N LEU A 170 2.84 -6.38 -15.53
CA LEU A 170 2.04 -5.32 -14.90
C LEU A 170 2.03 -5.43 -13.37
N ALA A 171 2.01 -6.64 -12.80
CA ALA A 171 2.15 -6.84 -11.36
C ALA A 171 3.51 -6.33 -10.85
N MET A 172 4.60 -6.61 -11.58
CA MET A 172 5.93 -6.10 -11.25
C MET A 172 6.00 -4.58 -11.35
N LEU A 173 5.44 -3.99 -12.40
CA LEU A 173 5.35 -2.53 -12.55
C LEU A 173 4.51 -1.90 -11.43
N SER A 174 3.42 -2.54 -11.01
CA SER A 174 2.65 -2.12 -9.84
C SER A 174 3.50 -2.13 -8.57
N ALA A 175 4.23 -3.24 -8.32
CA ALA A 175 5.10 -3.35 -7.16
C ALA A 175 6.22 -2.30 -7.17
N ALA A 176 6.85 -2.06 -8.31
CA ALA A 176 7.86 -1.03 -8.49
C ALA A 176 7.30 0.38 -8.29
N SER A 177 6.09 0.67 -8.77
CA SER A 177 5.41 1.96 -8.57
C SER A 177 5.12 2.22 -7.09
N TYR A 178 4.63 1.23 -6.35
CA TYR A 178 4.42 1.37 -4.90
C TYR A 178 5.75 1.53 -4.16
N GLY A 179 6.76 0.70 -4.44
CA GLY A 179 8.10 0.82 -3.85
C GLY A 179 8.73 2.18 -4.15
N GLY A 180 8.65 2.64 -5.40
CA GLY A 180 9.11 3.96 -5.82
C GLY A 180 8.37 5.10 -5.12
N SER A 181 7.08 4.93 -4.85
CA SER A 181 6.32 5.94 -4.11
C SER A 181 6.83 6.15 -2.68
N TYR A 182 7.31 5.10 -1.99
CA TYR A 182 7.89 5.24 -0.65
C TYR A 182 9.18 6.07 -0.70
N VAL A 183 10.02 5.79 -1.70
CA VAL A 183 11.27 6.52 -1.90
C VAL A 183 11.01 7.97 -2.26
N THR A 184 10.09 8.25 -3.19
CA THR A 184 9.75 9.62 -3.59
C THR A 184 9.13 10.41 -2.44
N ARG A 185 8.27 9.80 -1.58
CA ARG A 185 7.76 10.43 -0.36
C ARG A 185 8.89 10.82 0.59
N LYS A 186 9.82 9.91 0.85
CA LYS A 186 10.98 10.17 1.71
C LYS A 186 11.89 11.23 1.10
N LEU A 187 12.12 11.18 -0.20
CA LEU A 187 12.91 12.16 -0.93
C LEU A 187 12.29 13.57 -0.86
N ALA A 188 10.98 13.68 -1.10
CA ALA A 188 10.27 14.96 -1.02
C ALA A 188 10.41 15.63 0.35
N MET A 189 10.46 14.83 1.43
CA MET A 189 10.64 15.33 2.80
C MET A 189 12.02 15.97 3.07
N ARG A 190 12.97 15.89 2.13
CA ARG A 190 14.24 16.63 2.22
C ARG A 190 14.05 18.14 2.00
N TRP A 191 13.07 18.49 1.13
CA TRP A 191 12.74 19.89 0.81
C TRP A 191 11.49 20.38 1.56
N LEU A 192 10.49 19.52 1.74
CA LEU A 192 9.26 19.84 2.45
C LEU A 192 9.04 18.77 3.55
N PRO A 193 9.64 18.97 4.75
CA PRO A 193 9.69 17.96 5.80
C PRO A 193 8.38 17.82 6.59
N ASP A 194 7.24 17.87 5.91
CA ASP A 194 5.90 17.75 6.49
C ASP A 194 5.16 16.53 5.91
N PRO A 195 5.01 15.45 6.69
CA PRO A 195 4.33 14.25 6.25
C PRO A 195 2.83 14.43 6.04
N LEU A 196 2.16 15.31 6.80
CA LEU A 196 0.73 15.54 6.68
C LEU A 196 0.42 16.32 5.39
N LEU A 197 1.19 17.39 5.16
CA LEU A 197 1.09 18.17 3.92
C LEU A 197 1.46 17.32 2.71
N GLY A 198 2.49 16.46 2.83
CA GLY A 198 2.86 15.51 1.77
C GLY A 198 1.76 14.51 1.44
N ALA A 199 1.08 13.96 2.45
CA ALA A 199 -0.07 13.08 2.26
C ALA A 199 -1.25 13.79 1.57
N PHE A 200 -1.52 15.03 1.97
CA PHE A 200 -2.53 15.89 1.36
C PHE A 200 -2.21 16.17 -0.12
N ILE A 201 -1.01 16.65 -0.43
CA ILE A 201 -0.57 16.95 -1.80
C ILE A 201 -0.68 15.71 -2.69
N GLY A 202 -0.19 14.56 -2.22
CA GLY A 202 -0.26 13.30 -2.97
C GLY A 202 -1.70 12.84 -3.23
N ALA A 203 -2.60 13.02 -2.27
CA ALA A 203 -4.02 12.68 -2.42
C ALA A 203 -4.73 13.62 -3.40
N VAL A 204 -4.47 14.94 -3.30
CA VAL A 204 -5.02 15.94 -4.23
C VAL A 204 -4.52 15.69 -5.66
N ALA A 205 -3.24 15.41 -5.84
CA ALA A 205 -2.67 15.08 -7.15
C ALA A 205 -3.32 13.84 -7.76
N ALA A 206 -3.49 12.79 -6.97
CA ALA A 206 -4.17 11.58 -7.41
C ALA A 206 -5.63 11.84 -7.78
N PHE A 207 -6.37 12.60 -6.96
CA PHE A 207 -7.74 12.99 -7.26
C PHE A 207 -7.83 13.80 -8.57
N ALA A 208 -6.93 14.76 -8.75
CA ALA A 208 -6.86 15.58 -9.97
C ALA A 208 -6.62 14.72 -11.22
N CYS A 209 -5.76 13.68 -11.16
CA CYS A 209 -5.56 12.74 -12.25
C CYS A 209 -6.86 11.97 -12.59
N PHE A 210 -7.59 11.46 -11.60
CA PHE A 210 -8.86 10.78 -11.83
C PHE A 210 -9.93 11.73 -12.37
N ALA A 211 -10.00 12.95 -11.86
CA ALA A 211 -10.92 13.98 -12.34
C ALA A 211 -10.61 14.37 -13.80
N ALA A 212 -9.33 14.54 -14.15
CA ALA A 212 -8.89 14.81 -15.52
C ALA A 212 -9.15 13.64 -16.49
N ALA A 213 -9.11 12.40 -16.01
CA ALA A 213 -9.41 11.23 -16.82
C ALA A 213 -10.92 10.97 -16.99
N ALA A 214 -11.77 11.52 -16.13
CA ALA A 214 -13.23 11.30 -16.15
C ALA A 214 -13.93 11.70 -17.45
N PRO A 215 -13.58 12.80 -18.16
CA PRO A 215 -14.17 13.13 -19.46
C PRO A 215 -13.91 12.06 -20.53
N PHE A 216 -12.77 11.37 -20.43
CA PHE A 216 -12.29 10.43 -21.44
C PHE A 216 -12.68 8.97 -21.14
N SER A 217 -13.16 8.66 -19.91
CA SER A 217 -13.50 7.32 -19.49
C SER A 217 -14.86 7.27 -18.76
N PRO A 218 -15.84 6.53 -19.31
CA PRO A 218 -17.12 6.31 -18.63
C PRO A 218 -16.98 5.65 -17.26
N GLU A 219 -15.93 4.86 -17.09
CA GLU A 219 -15.63 4.19 -15.82
C GLU A 219 -15.21 5.19 -14.74
N TYR A 220 -14.23 6.06 -15.02
CA TYR A 220 -13.80 7.09 -14.07
C TYR A 220 -14.90 8.10 -13.77
N ARG A 221 -15.74 8.43 -14.74
CA ARG A 221 -16.93 9.29 -14.53
C ARG A 221 -17.94 8.65 -13.58
N ARG A 222 -18.20 7.34 -13.74
CA ARG A 222 -19.07 6.59 -12.82
C ARG A 222 -18.47 6.52 -11.42
N GLN A 223 -17.17 6.30 -11.32
CA GLN A 223 -16.45 6.25 -10.05
C GLN A 223 -16.50 7.60 -9.34
N LEU A 224 -16.31 8.71 -10.05
CA LEU A 224 -16.40 10.06 -9.49
C LEU A 224 -17.82 10.38 -9.02
N ALA A 225 -18.83 10.05 -9.81
CA ALA A 225 -20.21 10.19 -9.42
C ALA A 225 -20.60 9.32 -8.20
N ALA A 226 -19.97 8.17 -8.03
CA ALA A 226 -20.19 7.29 -6.89
C ALA A 226 -19.69 7.87 -5.55
N VAL A 227 -18.67 8.73 -5.56
CA VAL A 227 -18.20 9.42 -4.35
C VAL A 227 -19.27 10.36 -3.78
N LEU A 228 -20.09 10.95 -4.66
CA LEU A 228 -21.18 11.85 -4.27
C LEU A 228 -22.44 11.13 -3.77
N ARG A 229 -22.52 9.81 -3.97
CA ARG A 229 -23.63 8.98 -3.45
C ARG A 229 -23.36 8.61 -1.99
N ARG A 230 -24.43 8.30 -1.26
CA ARG A 230 -24.31 7.86 0.14
C ARG A 230 -23.48 6.57 0.21
N PRO A 231 -22.28 6.58 0.81
CA PRO A 231 -21.48 5.39 0.96
C PRO A 231 -22.15 4.42 1.95
N THR A 232 -21.94 3.13 1.74
CA THR A 232 -22.32 2.13 2.75
C THR A 232 -21.40 2.27 3.98
N CYS A 233 -21.86 1.76 5.14
CA CYS A 233 -21.06 1.80 6.37
C CYS A 233 -19.68 1.14 6.17
N TRP A 234 -19.63 -0.06 5.58
CA TRP A 234 -18.38 -0.78 5.33
C TRP A 234 -17.48 -0.10 4.29
N GLN A 235 -18.06 0.57 3.30
CA GLN A 235 -17.30 1.37 2.35
C GLN A 235 -16.63 2.57 3.03
N LEU A 236 -17.36 3.24 3.94
CA LEU A 236 -16.81 4.36 4.71
C LEU A 236 -15.72 3.88 5.68
N VAL A 237 -15.96 2.78 6.40
CA VAL A 237 -14.98 2.17 7.30
C VAL A 237 -13.71 1.78 6.54
N SER A 238 -13.84 1.12 5.39
CA SER A 238 -12.70 0.77 4.54
C SER A 238 -11.91 2.00 4.10
N ALA A 239 -12.60 3.00 3.55
CA ALA A 239 -11.97 4.22 3.05
C ALA A 239 -11.29 5.02 4.16
N ALA A 240 -11.91 5.15 5.33
CA ALA A 240 -11.34 5.83 6.49
C ALA A 240 -10.09 5.09 7.01
N SER A 241 -10.14 3.77 7.12
CA SER A 241 -8.99 2.96 7.55
C SER A 241 -7.81 3.10 6.58
N ILE A 242 -8.07 3.03 5.27
CA ILE A 242 -7.02 3.22 4.25
C ILE A 242 -6.42 4.64 4.35
N SER A 243 -7.25 5.66 4.60
CA SER A 243 -6.78 7.04 4.77
C SER A 243 -5.88 7.20 5.99
N LEU A 244 -6.28 6.64 7.13
CA LEU A 244 -5.46 6.62 8.34
C LEU A 244 -4.15 5.88 8.11
N GLY A 245 -4.20 4.71 7.47
CA GLY A 245 -3.01 3.93 7.11
C GLY A 245 -2.05 4.71 6.22
N GLN A 246 -2.56 5.42 5.22
CA GLN A 246 -1.74 6.23 4.34
C GLN A 246 -1.09 7.40 5.07
N THR A 247 -1.83 8.11 5.90
CA THR A 247 -1.28 9.22 6.71
C THR A 247 -0.23 8.70 7.71
N ALA A 248 -0.52 7.61 8.41
CA ALA A 248 0.44 6.97 9.33
C ALA A 248 1.71 6.52 8.60
N GLN A 249 1.60 6.01 7.38
CA GLN A 249 2.76 5.62 6.56
C GLN A 249 3.63 6.82 6.17
N PHE A 250 3.04 7.98 5.84
CA PHE A 250 3.80 9.20 5.61
C PHE A 250 4.55 9.64 6.87
N VAL A 251 3.89 9.58 8.03
CA VAL A 251 4.52 9.89 9.31
C VAL A 251 5.65 8.88 9.61
N ALA A 252 5.45 7.59 9.39
CA ALA A 252 6.46 6.56 9.55
C ALA A 252 7.73 6.88 8.74
N LEU A 253 7.56 7.22 7.45
CA LEU A 253 8.66 7.56 6.55
C LEU A 253 9.46 8.79 6.99
N ARG A 254 8.90 9.69 7.79
CA ARG A 254 9.65 10.79 8.38
C ARG A 254 10.65 10.30 9.42
N PHE A 255 10.28 9.32 10.23
CA PHE A 255 11.05 8.92 11.42
C PHE A 255 11.89 7.67 11.22
N THR A 256 11.61 6.84 10.19
CA THR A 256 12.37 5.62 9.93
C THR A 256 12.75 5.48 8.44
N THR A 257 13.51 4.44 8.10
CA THR A 257 13.96 4.18 6.71
C THR A 257 12.82 3.66 5.84
N VAL A 258 12.93 3.87 4.53
CA VAL A 258 12.00 3.31 3.54
C VAL A 258 12.00 1.78 3.62
N THR A 259 13.18 1.20 3.74
CA THR A 259 13.36 -0.25 3.89
C THR A 259 12.59 -0.80 5.09
N ALA A 260 12.67 -0.13 6.26
CA ALA A 260 11.94 -0.53 7.46
C ALA A 260 10.42 -0.46 7.27
N VAL A 261 9.90 0.65 6.75
CA VAL A 261 8.46 0.81 6.48
C VAL A 261 7.95 -0.26 5.52
N ALA A 262 8.74 -0.58 4.50
CA ALA A 262 8.37 -1.57 3.51
C ALA A 262 8.34 -3.00 4.08
N ILE A 263 9.33 -3.38 4.91
CA ILE A 263 9.36 -4.67 5.60
C ILE A 263 8.18 -4.80 6.57
N ILE A 264 7.96 -3.81 7.43
CA ILE A 264 6.85 -3.80 8.39
C ILE A 264 5.51 -3.86 7.64
N GLY A 265 5.38 -3.15 6.51
CA GLY A 265 4.19 -3.18 5.67
C GLY A 265 3.77 -4.58 5.21
N THR A 266 4.70 -5.54 5.13
CA THR A 266 4.36 -6.92 4.72
C THR A 266 3.51 -7.67 5.74
N ILE A 267 3.53 -7.29 7.02
CA ILE A 267 2.66 -7.89 8.05
C ILE A 267 1.17 -7.62 7.80
N GLU A 268 0.83 -6.64 6.95
CA GLU A 268 -0.54 -6.36 6.54
C GLU A 268 -1.29 -7.63 6.12
N MET A 269 -0.63 -8.53 5.38
CA MET A 269 -1.22 -9.77 4.90
C MET A 269 -1.67 -10.68 6.06
N PHE A 270 -0.81 -10.83 7.05
CA PHE A 270 -1.08 -11.69 8.20
C PHE A 270 -2.17 -11.08 9.09
N LEU A 271 -2.11 -9.77 9.29
CA LEU A 271 -3.15 -9.03 10.01
C LEU A 271 -4.50 -9.11 9.28
N ALA A 272 -4.51 -8.96 7.95
CA ALA A 272 -5.73 -9.04 7.15
C ALA A 272 -6.38 -10.43 7.25
N ALA A 273 -5.61 -11.51 7.12
CA ALA A 273 -6.13 -12.86 7.26
C ALA A 273 -6.67 -13.12 8.67
N TRP A 274 -5.97 -12.66 9.71
CA TRP A 274 -6.44 -12.76 11.08
C TRP A 274 -7.75 -11.98 11.29
N LEU A 275 -7.82 -10.72 10.85
CA LEU A 275 -9.03 -9.89 10.93
C LEU A 275 -10.20 -10.50 10.13
N ALA A 276 -9.93 -11.06 8.95
CA ALA A 276 -10.93 -11.71 8.11
C ALA A 276 -11.52 -12.95 8.77
N ALA A 277 -10.69 -13.75 9.45
CA ALA A 277 -11.13 -15.01 10.07
C ALA A 277 -11.83 -14.83 11.43
N TRP A 278 -11.30 -13.99 12.31
CA TRP A 278 -11.79 -13.90 13.69
C TRP A 278 -12.63 -12.67 13.99
N VAL A 279 -12.32 -11.52 13.41
CA VAL A 279 -13.03 -10.26 13.70
C VAL A 279 -14.24 -10.06 12.79
N LEU A 280 -14.01 -10.00 11.48
CA LEU A 280 -15.08 -9.73 10.51
C LEU A 280 -15.74 -11.01 9.96
N ARG A 281 -15.16 -12.16 10.21
CA ARG A 281 -15.68 -13.49 9.82
C ARG A 281 -16.04 -13.57 8.33
N THR A 282 -15.22 -12.96 7.52
CA THR A 282 -15.36 -12.94 6.06
C THR A 282 -14.68 -14.13 5.39
N GLU A 283 -13.75 -14.80 6.05
CA GLU A 283 -13.01 -15.94 5.51
C GLU A 283 -12.88 -17.07 6.52
N ALA A 284 -12.56 -18.28 6.01
CA ALA A 284 -12.28 -19.43 6.85
C ALA A 284 -11.02 -19.19 7.70
N ARG A 285 -10.91 -19.90 8.82
CA ARG A 285 -9.73 -19.82 9.69
C ARG A 285 -8.50 -20.30 8.94
N PRO A 286 -7.40 -19.58 8.97
CA PRO A 286 -6.16 -19.98 8.32
C PRO A 286 -5.57 -21.24 9.02
N GLY A 287 -4.92 -22.07 8.24
CA GLY A 287 -4.27 -23.30 8.73
C GLY A 287 -3.04 -23.04 9.60
N PRO A 288 -2.46 -24.10 10.20
CA PRO A 288 -1.28 -23.99 11.06
C PRO A 288 -0.07 -23.37 10.36
N ASP A 289 0.10 -23.63 9.07
CA ASP A 289 1.20 -23.11 8.26
C ASP A 289 1.18 -21.58 8.17
N PHE A 290 -0.02 -21.00 8.09
CA PHE A 290 -0.20 -19.57 8.13
C PHE A 290 0.17 -18.99 9.51
N ALA A 291 -0.08 -19.74 10.60
CA ALA A 291 0.33 -19.33 11.93
C ALA A 291 1.86 -19.29 12.06
N VAL A 292 2.57 -20.31 11.51
CA VAL A 292 4.03 -20.31 11.46
C VAL A 292 4.57 -19.14 10.64
N GLY A 293 4.00 -18.86 9.46
CA GLY A 293 4.35 -17.69 8.65
C GLY A 293 4.13 -16.37 9.40
N SER A 294 3.04 -16.26 10.16
CA SER A 294 2.74 -15.06 10.96
C SER A 294 3.80 -14.85 12.07
N ILE A 295 4.22 -15.91 12.75
CA ILE A 295 5.27 -15.87 13.78
C ILE A 295 6.61 -15.41 13.17
N LEU A 296 7.00 -15.99 12.03
CA LEU A 296 8.23 -15.62 11.33
C LEU A 296 8.21 -14.15 10.89
N ALA A 297 7.10 -13.68 10.33
CA ALA A 297 6.95 -12.29 9.91
C ALA A 297 7.04 -11.33 11.11
N MET A 298 6.40 -11.68 12.23
CA MET A 298 6.46 -10.90 13.45
C MET A 298 7.87 -10.88 14.04
N ALA A 299 8.58 -12.01 14.04
CA ALA A 299 9.98 -12.08 14.46
C ALA A 299 10.87 -11.14 13.63
N GLY A 300 10.67 -11.08 12.30
CA GLY A 300 11.37 -10.14 11.43
C GLY A 300 11.14 -8.67 11.81
N VAL A 301 9.89 -8.30 12.11
CA VAL A 301 9.55 -6.94 12.56
C VAL A 301 10.18 -6.63 13.92
N ILE A 302 10.17 -7.59 14.87
CA ILE A 302 10.78 -7.42 16.19
C ILE A 302 12.31 -7.22 16.06
N VAL A 303 12.99 -8.03 15.24
CA VAL A 303 14.44 -7.88 14.97
C VAL A 303 14.73 -6.47 14.45
N LEU A 304 13.92 -5.97 13.53
CA LEU A 304 14.09 -4.63 12.97
C LEU A 304 13.89 -3.53 14.02
N ALA A 305 12.89 -3.67 14.88
CA ALA A 305 12.59 -2.71 15.94
C ALA A 305 13.69 -2.68 17.03
N LEU A 306 14.14 -3.86 17.47
CA LEU A 306 15.20 -3.97 18.49
C LEU A 306 16.57 -3.47 18.03
N ALA A 307 16.87 -3.59 16.73
CA ALA A 307 18.14 -3.09 16.19
C ALA A 307 18.24 -1.56 16.16
N ARG A 308 17.16 -0.86 16.49
CA ARG A 308 17.07 0.62 16.49
C ARG A 308 16.75 1.20 17.86
N ALA A 309 16.42 0.34 18.83
CA ALA A 309 16.22 0.72 20.23
C ALA A 309 17.55 0.88 20.94
#